data_3d2adc3e57f8881ff6be684bbb4309f4
#
_entry.id   3d2adc3e57f8881ff6be684bbb4309f4
#
_cell.length_a   1.000
_cell.length_b   1.000
_cell.length_c   1.000
_cell.angle_alpha   90.00
_cell.angle_beta   90.00
_cell.angle_gamma   90.00
#
_symmetry.space_group_name_H-M   'P 1'
#
loop_
_entity.id
_entity.type
_entity.pdbx_description
1 polymer ?
#
loop_
_entity_poly.entity_id
_entity_poly.type
_entity_poly.pdbx_seq_one_letter_code
_entity_poly.pdbx_strand_id
1 'polypeptide(L)'
;MQGKVLMIDHEKCTGCRQCEMVCSVFHNGASNPSRSRIKVVKWEHMGFYLPMTCQNCEKPFCVEVCPTKACHRDSEHQRVLIDRDKCIGCKTCIIACPFGAPLFDTVERVTIKCDYCDGEPQCVRFCEAKAVTYVDADKINVGRKRDTSLKFSDLMRQLIGGY
;
A
#
# COMPACT_ATOMS: atom_id res chain seq x y z
N MET A 1 15.14 2.76 15.13
CA MET A 1 14.95 3.62 13.92
C MET A 1 13.50 3.52 13.50
N GLN A 2 12.83 4.63 13.44
CA GLN A 2 11.40 4.67 13.11
C GLN A 2 11.24 4.45 11.59
N GLY A 3 10.44 3.45 11.23
CA GLY A 3 10.27 3.05 9.84
C GLY A 3 9.46 4.07 9.04
N LYS A 4 9.76 4.16 7.74
CA LYS A 4 8.91 4.89 6.78
C LYS A 4 7.76 3.99 6.33
N VAL A 5 6.61 4.61 6.05
CA VAL A 5 5.42 3.93 5.56
C VAL A 5 4.84 4.63 4.35
N LEU A 6 4.14 3.87 3.51
CA LEU A 6 3.34 4.42 2.42
C LEU A 6 2.04 4.99 3.01
N MET A 7 1.84 6.27 2.79
CA MET A 7 0.59 6.96 3.09
C MET A 7 -0.20 7.18 1.80
N ILE A 8 -1.48 6.89 1.84
CA ILE A 8 -2.40 7.02 0.71
C ILE A 8 -3.41 8.10 1.03
N ASP A 9 -3.51 9.07 0.14
CA ASP A 9 -4.52 10.13 0.13
C ASP A 9 -5.47 9.90 -1.05
N HIS A 10 -6.64 9.35 -0.77
CA HIS A 10 -7.61 9.01 -1.80
C HIS A 10 -8.25 10.24 -2.44
N GLU A 11 -8.30 11.39 -1.72
CA GLU A 11 -8.86 12.64 -2.24
C GLU A 11 -8.03 13.21 -3.39
N LYS A 12 -6.72 12.92 -3.41
CA LYS A 12 -5.81 13.33 -4.49
C LYS A 12 -5.72 12.32 -5.63
N CYS A 13 -6.23 11.11 -5.43
CA CYS A 13 -6.08 10.05 -6.42
C CYS A 13 -6.99 10.30 -7.64
N THR A 14 -6.39 10.38 -8.81
CA THR A 14 -7.10 10.55 -10.09
C THR A 14 -7.48 9.24 -10.77
N GLY A 15 -7.13 8.09 -10.18
CA GLY A 15 -7.39 6.78 -10.77
C GLY A 15 -6.56 6.44 -12.01
N CYS A 16 -5.48 7.17 -12.28
CA CYS A 16 -4.64 7.02 -13.49
C CYS A 16 -3.92 5.66 -13.60
N ARG A 17 -3.78 4.90 -12.48
CA ARG A 17 -3.12 3.58 -12.38
C ARG A 17 -1.63 3.57 -12.76
N GLN A 18 -1.00 4.72 -12.86
CA GLN A 18 0.44 4.83 -13.15
C GLN A 18 1.28 4.10 -12.10
N CYS A 19 0.86 4.13 -10.83
CA CYS A 19 1.48 3.38 -9.73
C CYS A 19 1.47 1.86 -9.97
N GLU A 20 0.43 1.30 -10.59
CA GLU A 20 0.36 -0.12 -10.93
C GLU A 20 1.35 -0.47 -12.06
N MET A 21 1.41 0.38 -13.09
CA MET A 21 2.32 0.16 -14.22
C MET A 21 3.77 0.19 -13.77
N VAL A 22 4.19 1.25 -13.07
CA VAL A 22 5.59 1.38 -12.63
C VAL A 22 5.99 0.29 -11.64
N CYS A 23 5.07 -0.14 -10.76
CA CYS A 23 5.32 -1.23 -9.84
C CYS A 23 5.59 -2.54 -10.60
N SER A 24 4.79 -2.86 -11.61
CA SER A 24 4.98 -4.08 -12.42
C SER A 24 6.26 -4.02 -13.27
N VAL A 25 6.57 -2.87 -13.86
CA VAL A 25 7.80 -2.68 -14.64
C VAL A 25 9.03 -2.86 -13.75
N PHE A 26 9.06 -2.22 -12.58
CA PHE A 26 10.19 -2.31 -11.66
C PHE A 26 10.46 -3.74 -11.19
N HIS A 27 9.41 -4.50 -10.86
CA HIS A 27 9.56 -5.83 -10.28
C HIS A 27 9.63 -6.97 -11.29
N ASN A 28 9.10 -6.76 -12.50
CA ASN A 28 8.96 -7.85 -13.48
C ASN A 28 9.49 -7.49 -14.88
N GLY A 29 10.06 -6.29 -15.06
CA GLY A 29 10.60 -5.82 -16.34
C GLY A 29 9.56 -5.53 -17.42
N ALA A 30 8.26 -5.70 -17.13
CA ALA A 30 7.18 -5.51 -18.09
C ALA A 30 5.96 -4.83 -17.46
N SER A 31 5.25 -4.03 -18.26
CA SER A 31 3.99 -3.42 -17.84
C SER A 31 2.88 -4.46 -17.80
N ASN A 32 2.63 -5.00 -16.62
CA ASN A 32 1.55 -5.95 -16.37
C ASN A 32 0.86 -5.60 -15.04
N PRO A 33 -0.20 -4.80 -15.05
CA PRO A 33 -0.89 -4.40 -13.84
C PRO A 33 -1.39 -5.57 -12.98
N SER A 34 -1.64 -6.76 -13.54
CA SER A 34 -2.06 -7.91 -12.74
C SER A 34 -0.97 -8.40 -11.77
N ARG A 35 0.31 -8.16 -12.08
CA ARG A 35 1.48 -8.48 -11.25
C ARG A 35 1.94 -7.32 -10.37
N SER A 36 1.20 -6.20 -10.38
CA SER A 36 1.51 -5.06 -9.54
C SER A 36 1.17 -5.34 -8.07
N ARG A 37 2.03 -4.90 -7.16
CA ARG A 37 1.89 -5.03 -5.70
C ARG A 37 1.09 -3.89 -5.06
N ILE A 38 0.67 -2.91 -5.84
CA ILE A 38 -0.30 -1.86 -5.51
C ILE A 38 -1.45 -1.95 -6.50
N LYS A 39 -2.69 -1.80 -6.02
CA LYS A 39 -3.91 -1.85 -6.85
C LYS A 39 -4.75 -0.62 -6.62
N VAL A 40 -5.26 -0.04 -7.68
CA VAL A 40 -6.23 1.07 -7.60
C VAL A 40 -7.64 0.51 -7.74
N VAL A 41 -8.35 0.47 -6.63
CA VAL A 41 -9.78 0.14 -6.64
C VAL A 41 -10.54 1.37 -7.09
N LYS A 42 -11.45 1.18 -8.04
CA LYS A 42 -12.16 2.26 -8.69
C LYS A 42 -13.68 2.12 -8.54
N TRP A 43 -14.32 3.20 -8.15
CA TRP A 43 -15.78 3.37 -8.20
C TRP A 43 -16.08 4.50 -9.18
N GLU A 44 -16.08 4.17 -10.47
CA GLU A 44 -16.19 5.16 -11.56
C GLU A 44 -17.43 6.04 -11.45
N HIS A 45 -18.57 5.46 -11.05
CA HIS A 45 -19.84 6.19 -10.89
C HIS A 45 -19.82 7.23 -9.75
N MET A 46 -18.87 7.09 -8.80
CA MET A 46 -18.68 8.02 -7.68
C MET A 46 -17.46 8.92 -7.87
N GLY A 47 -16.65 8.69 -8.90
CA GLY A 47 -15.36 9.36 -9.05
C GLY A 47 -14.37 9.08 -7.92
N PHE A 48 -14.53 7.94 -7.22
CA PHE A 48 -13.71 7.57 -6.08
C PHE A 48 -12.67 6.53 -6.46
N TYR A 49 -11.42 6.81 -6.14
CA TYR A 49 -10.27 5.96 -6.47
C TYR A 49 -9.39 5.76 -5.25
N LEU A 50 -9.14 4.48 -4.89
CA LEU A 50 -8.37 4.13 -3.71
C LEU A 50 -7.20 3.23 -4.08
N PRO A 51 -5.96 3.71 -4.05
CA PRO A 51 -4.78 2.84 -4.13
C PRO A 51 -4.69 1.95 -2.89
N MET A 52 -4.63 0.64 -3.09
CA MET A 52 -4.51 -0.36 -2.04
C MET A 52 -3.15 -1.04 -2.14
N THR A 53 -2.45 -1.16 -1.00
CA THR A 53 -1.16 -1.84 -0.92
C THR A 53 -0.96 -2.50 0.44
N CYS A 54 0.13 -3.27 0.59
CA CYS A 54 0.45 -3.88 1.87
C CYS A 54 0.76 -2.83 2.94
N GLN A 55 0.17 -3.00 4.12
CA GLN A 55 0.37 -2.10 5.26
C GLN A 55 1.67 -2.40 6.04
N ASN A 56 2.38 -3.50 5.70
CA ASN A 56 3.58 -3.94 6.42
C ASN A 56 3.37 -3.95 7.94
N CYS A 57 2.29 -4.60 8.38
CA CYS A 57 1.79 -4.64 9.75
C CYS A 57 2.89 -4.95 10.79
N GLU A 58 2.77 -4.37 11.98
CA GLU A 58 3.65 -4.69 13.10
C GLU A 58 3.48 -6.14 13.58
N LYS A 59 2.24 -6.60 13.63
CA LYS A 59 1.87 -8.01 13.90
C LYS A 59 1.26 -8.61 12.64
N PRO A 60 2.08 -9.16 11.73
CA PRO A 60 1.63 -9.58 10.41
C PRO A 60 1.08 -11.01 10.44
N PHE A 61 -0.24 -11.19 10.33
CA PHE A 61 -0.87 -12.52 10.21
C PHE A 61 -0.28 -13.37 9.10
N CYS A 62 0.12 -12.75 7.99
CA CYS A 62 0.73 -13.49 6.88
C CYS A 62 2.06 -14.17 7.25
N VAL A 63 2.77 -13.67 8.26
CA VAL A 63 3.98 -14.31 8.79
C VAL A 63 3.61 -15.48 9.71
N GLU A 64 2.62 -15.28 10.57
CA GLU A 64 2.18 -16.29 11.54
C GLU A 64 1.61 -17.55 10.87
N VAL A 65 0.84 -17.36 9.78
CA VAL A 65 0.21 -18.49 9.07
C VAL A 65 1.10 -19.15 8.02
N CYS A 66 2.31 -18.67 7.79
CA CYS A 66 3.17 -19.18 6.73
C CYS A 66 3.84 -20.52 7.15
N PRO A 67 3.47 -21.67 6.55
CA PRO A 67 3.98 -22.98 6.96
C PRO A 67 5.48 -23.14 6.69
N THR A 68 5.99 -22.52 5.62
CA THR A 68 7.41 -22.60 5.23
C THR A 68 8.25 -21.44 5.78
N LYS A 69 7.62 -20.52 6.53
CA LYS A 69 8.26 -19.27 7.00
C LYS A 69 8.87 -18.44 5.86
N ALA A 70 8.35 -18.58 4.63
CA ALA A 70 8.72 -17.74 3.51
C ALA A 70 8.33 -16.27 3.77
N CYS A 71 7.17 -16.02 4.40
CA CYS A 71 6.83 -14.70 4.93
C CYS A 71 7.62 -14.45 6.20
N HIS A 72 8.37 -13.36 6.24
CA HIS A 72 9.13 -12.94 7.42
C HIS A 72 9.15 -11.43 7.56
N ARG A 73 9.41 -10.95 8.78
CA ARG A 73 9.57 -9.52 9.06
C ARG A 73 11.04 -9.15 8.96
N ASP A 74 11.34 -8.17 8.13
CA ASP A 74 12.61 -7.47 8.10
C ASP A 74 12.55 -6.37 9.16
N SER A 75 13.30 -6.54 10.25
CA SER A 75 13.33 -5.61 11.38
C SER A 75 14.14 -4.35 11.07
N GLU A 76 15.08 -4.40 10.14
CA GLU A 76 15.91 -3.28 9.75
C GLU A 76 15.07 -2.20 9.05
N HIS A 77 14.25 -2.62 8.07
CA HIS A 77 13.42 -1.71 7.29
C HIS A 77 11.94 -1.70 7.70
N GLN A 78 11.59 -2.37 8.82
CA GLN A 78 10.22 -2.44 9.35
C GLN A 78 9.19 -2.89 8.31
N ARG A 79 9.54 -3.82 7.45
CA ARG A 79 8.69 -4.36 6.38
C ARG A 79 8.54 -5.88 6.49
N VAL A 80 7.51 -6.40 5.85
CA VAL A 80 7.31 -7.85 5.72
C VAL A 80 7.70 -8.25 4.30
N LEU A 81 8.54 -9.27 4.18
CA LEU A 81 9.03 -9.80 2.91
C LEU A 81 8.52 -11.22 2.68
N ILE A 82 8.58 -11.67 1.43
CA ILE A 82 8.33 -13.07 1.04
C ILE A 82 9.58 -13.58 0.32
N ASP A 83 10.21 -14.57 0.92
CA ASP A 83 11.30 -15.31 0.32
C ASP A 83 10.73 -16.20 -0.79
N ARG A 84 11.12 -15.94 -2.04
CA ARG A 84 10.59 -16.65 -3.21
C ARG A 84 11.00 -18.12 -3.24
N ASP A 85 12.21 -18.42 -2.77
CA ASP A 85 12.76 -19.77 -2.81
C ASP A 85 12.08 -20.70 -1.79
N LYS A 86 11.58 -20.14 -0.69
CA LYS A 86 10.82 -20.86 0.34
C LYS A 86 9.33 -20.88 0.10
N CYS A 87 8.82 -20.03 -0.82
CA CYS A 87 7.38 -19.89 -1.06
C CYS A 87 6.85 -21.05 -1.90
N ILE A 88 5.99 -21.87 -1.34
CA ILE A 88 5.32 -23.00 -2.03
C ILE A 88 4.00 -22.61 -2.71
N GLY A 89 3.63 -21.33 -2.71
CA GLY A 89 2.42 -20.85 -3.36
C GLY A 89 1.10 -21.33 -2.73
N CYS A 90 1.08 -21.71 -1.46
CA CYS A 90 -0.10 -22.25 -0.77
C CYS A 90 -1.25 -21.24 -0.57
N LYS A 91 -1.02 -19.95 -0.80
CA LYS A 91 -1.97 -18.84 -0.71
C LYS A 91 -2.55 -18.56 0.69
N THR A 92 -2.12 -19.25 1.73
CA THR A 92 -2.63 -19.07 3.09
C THR A 92 -2.47 -17.63 3.58
N CYS A 93 -1.33 -16.99 3.26
CA CYS A 93 -1.08 -15.58 3.58
C CYS A 93 -2.02 -14.59 2.87
N ILE A 94 -2.57 -14.95 1.70
CA ILE A 94 -3.57 -14.16 0.99
C ILE A 94 -4.90 -14.21 1.73
N ILE A 95 -5.32 -15.41 2.12
CA ILE A 95 -6.59 -15.63 2.83
C ILE A 95 -6.56 -14.98 4.22
N ALA A 96 -5.44 -15.07 4.92
CA ALA A 96 -5.28 -14.52 6.27
C ALA A 96 -5.12 -12.99 6.32
N CYS A 97 -4.90 -12.33 5.17
CA CYS A 97 -4.68 -10.89 5.15
C CYS A 97 -6.01 -10.12 5.21
N PRO A 98 -6.28 -9.33 6.28
CA PRO A 98 -7.53 -8.56 6.37
C PRO A 98 -7.64 -7.44 5.34
N PHE A 99 -6.52 -7.06 4.72
CA PHE A 99 -6.47 -6.00 3.70
C PHE A 99 -6.43 -6.54 2.27
N GLY A 100 -6.40 -7.86 2.06
CA GLY A 100 -6.26 -8.47 0.75
C GLY A 100 -5.00 -8.06 -0.02
N ALA A 101 -3.94 -7.66 0.70
CA ALA A 101 -2.76 -7.05 0.08
C ALA A 101 -1.82 -8.02 -0.66
N PRO A 102 -1.56 -9.25 -0.19
CA PRO A 102 -0.75 -10.20 -0.95
C PRO A 102 -1.51 -10.70 -2.18
N LEU A 103 -0.79 -10.87 -3.29
CA LEU A 103 -1.30 -11.36 -4.56
C LEU A 103 -0.56 -12.64 -4.96
N PHE A 104 -1.23 -13.50 -5.71
CA PHE A 104 -0.60 -14.67 -6.30
C PHE A 104 -0.10 -14.36 -7.70
N ASP A 105 1.20 -14.48 -7.91
CA ASP A 105 1.80 -14.39 -9.22
C ASP A 105 1.67 -15.73 -9.94
N THR A 106 0.86 -15.75 -10.99
CA THR A 106 0.60 -16.97 -11.75
C THR A 106 1.75 -17.39 -12.65
N VAL A 107 2.67 -16.48 -12.96
CA VAL A 107 3.84 -16.75 -13.79
C VAL A 107 4.93 -17.44 -12.96
N GLU A 108 5.28 -16.84 -11.84
CA GLU A 108 6.31 -17.39 -10.95
C GLU A 108 5.74 -18.39 -9.92
N ARG A 109 4.41 -18.52 -9.83
CA ARG A 109 3.68 -19.41 -8.92
C ARG A 109 3.98 -19.20 -7.44
N VAL A 110 4.33 -17.98 -7.08
CA VAL A 110 4.59 -17.54 -5.71
C VAL A 110 3.66 -16.41 -5.29
N THR A 111 3.56 -16.18 -3.99
CA THR A 111 2.85 -15.00 -3.48
C THR A 111 3.77 -13.78 -3.52
N ILE A 112 3.23 -12.66 -3.97
CA ILE A 112 3.93 -11.36 -4.01
C ILE A 112 3.18 -10.32 -3.17
N LYS A 113 3.90 -9.35 -2.63
CA LYS A 113 3.34 -8.21 -1.88
C LYS A 113 4.30 -7.02 -1.92
N CYS A 114 3.82 -5.85 -1.54
CA CYS A 114 4.66 -4.64 -1.48
C CYS A 114 5.81 -4.81 -0.49
N ASP A 115 7.01 -4.47 -0.93
CA ASP A 115 8.28 -4.50 -0.20
C ASP A 115 8.92 -3.10 -0.10
N TYR A 116 8.17 -2.06 -0.46
CA TYR A 116 8.65 -0.67 -0.54
C TYR A 116 9.77 -0.45 -1.56
N CYS A 117 9.94 -1.37 -2.54
CA CYS A 117 11.01 -1.31 -3.55
C CYS A 117 12.38 -1.04 -2.89
N ASP A 118 12.70 -1.80 -1.83
CA ASP A 118 13.93 -1.67 -1.04
C ASP A 118 14.20 -0.27 -0.45
N GLY A 119 13.11 0.47 -0.15
CA GLY A 119 13.19 1.80 0.47
C GLY A 119 13.00 2.97 -0.50
N GLU A 120 12.90 2.70 -1.81
CA GLU A 120 12.65 3.70 -2.85
C GLU A 120 11.35 3.40 -3.62
N PRO A 121 10.17 3.61 -3.03
CA PRO A 121 8.90 3.23 -3.64
C PRO A 121 8.66 3.92 -4.99
N GLN A 122 8.66 3.17 -6.07
CA GLN A 122 8.47 3.70 -7.42
C GLN A 122 7.08 4.30 -7.61
N CYS A 123 6.06 3.73 -6.98
CA CYS A 123 4.71 4.28 -6.99
C CYS A 123 4.62 5.71 -6.43
N VAL A 124 5.50 6.08 -5.49
CA VAL A 124 5.60 7.44 -4.95
C VAL A 124 6.28 8.37 -5.95
N ARG A 125 7.39 7.90 -6.52
CA ARG A 125 8.20 8.68 -7.47
C ARG A 125 7.39 9.12 -8.69
N PHE A 126 6.56 8.24 -9.21
CA PHE A 126 5.75 8.48 -10.41
C PHE A 126 4.31 8.95 -10.15
N CYS A 127 3.92 9.20 -8.90
CA CYS A 127 2.61 9.74 -8.60
C CYS A 127 2.60 11.27 -8.74
N GLU A 128 2.15 11.79 -9.88
CA GLU A 128 2.04 13.23 -10.12
C GLU A 128 1.07 13.93 -9.16
N ALA A 129 -0.06 13.28 -8.89
CA ALA A 129 -1.08 13.80 -7.96
C ALA A 129 -0.65 13.75 -6.49
N LYS A 130 0.53 13.15 -6.17
CA LYS A 130 1.00 12.96 -4.79
C LYS A 130 -0.03 12.26 -3.88
N ALA A 131 -0.87 11.43 -4.47
CA ALA A 131 -1.83 10.59 -3.74
C ALA A 131 -1.16 9.45 -2.95
N VAL A 132 0.05 9.05 -3.35
CA VAL A 132 0.88 8.06 -2.63
C VAL A 132 2.16 8.77 -2.21
N THR A 133 2.45 8.74 -0.91
CA THR A 133 3.66 9.35 -0.34
C THR A 133 4.38 8.36 0.58
N TYR A 134 5.69 8.54 0.78
CA TYR A 134 6.51 7.70 1.64
C TYR A 134 7.09 8.56 2.75
N VAL A 135 6.58 8.41 3.96
CA VAL A 135 6.80 9.31 5.08
C VAL A 135 7.21 8.56 6.35
N ASP A 136 7.90 9.26 7.23
CA ASP A 136 8.24 8.73 8.55
C ASP A 136 6.96 8.49 9.36
N ALA A 137 6.83 7.31 9.97
CA ALA A 137 5.63 6.89 10.68
C ALA A 137 5.21 7.90 11.78
N ASP A 138 6.17 8.53 12.44
CA ASP A 138 5.91 9.52 13.50
C ASP A 138 5.28 10.82 12.99
N LYS A 139 5.65 11.22 11.77
CA LYS A 139 5.16 12.48 11.20
C LYS A 139 3.72 12.38 10.71
N ILE A 140 3.21 11.17 10.47
CA ILE A 140 1.84 10.95 9.98
C ILE A 140 0.79 11.50 10.93
N ASN A 141 0.95 11.26 12.24
CA ASN A 141 -0.05 11.66 13.22
C ASN A 141 -0.23 13.16 13.32
N VAL A 142 0.85 13.94 13.15
CA VAL A 142 0.78 15.41 13.22
C VAL A 142 0.09 15.98 11.99
N GLY A 143 0.41 15.48 10.78
CA GLY A 143 -0.24 15.87 9.53
C GLY A 143 -1.74 15.56 9.57
N ARG A 144 -2.11 14.31 9.87
CA ARG A 144 -3.52 13.91 9.96
C ARG A 144 -4.33 14.70 10.99
N LYS A 145 -3.76 14.99 12.15
CA LYS A 145 -4.44 15.84 13.17
C LYS A 145 -4.72 17.23 12.64
N ARG A 146 -3.77 17.84 11.91
CA ARG A 146 -3.98 19.15 11.26
C ARG A 146 -5.07 19.10 10.22
N ASP A 147 -5.01 18.14 9.28
CA ASP A 147 -6.00 18.01 8.21
C ASP A 147 -7.40 17.75 8.76
N THR A 148 -7.52 16.87 9.76
CA THR A 148 -8.78 16.60 10.45
C THR A 148 -9.32 17.86 11.17
N SER A 149 -8.44 18.62 11.81
CA SER A 149 -8.82 19.86 12.49
C SER A 149 -9.30 20.93 11.52
N LEU A 150 -8.68 21.04 10.33
CA LEU A 150 -9.14 21.97 9.29
C LEU A 150 -10.51 21.56 8.75
N LYS A 151 -10.68 20.27 8.40
CA LYS A 151 -11.99 19.74 7.94
C LYS A 151 -13.10 19.97 8.97
N PHE A 152 -12.79 19.77 10.26
CA PHE A 152 -13.73 20.02 11.33
C PHE A 152 -14.07 21.52 11.46
N SER A 153 -13.06 22.39 11.33
CA SER A 153 -13.26 23.85 11.34
C SER A 153 -14.16 24.31 10.19
N ASP A 154 -13.93 23.78 8.97
CA ASP A 154 -14.74 24.12 7.80
C ASP A 154 -16.19 23.61 7.93
N LEU A 155 -16.37 22.40 8.46
CA LEU A 155 -17.68 21.85 8.75
C LEU A 155 -18.43 22.71 9.78
N MET A 156 -17.75 23.14 10.84
CA MET A 156 -18.33 24.02 11.87
C MET A 156 -18.71 25.38 11.29
N ARG A 157 -17.90 25.96 10.40
CA ARG A 157 -18.24 27.20 9.71
C ARG A 157 -19.50 27.06 8.84
N GLN A 158 -19.64 25.94 8.12
CA GLN A 158 -20.84 25.68 7.32
C GLN A 158 -22.10 25.52 8.17
N LEU A 159 -21.97 24.89 9.35
CA LEU A 159 -23.09 24.68 10.27
C LEU A 159 -23.51 25.97 11.01
N ILE A 160 -22.53 26.82 11.39
CA ILE A 160 -22.76 28.04 12.15
C ILE A 160 -23.02 29.24 11.22
N GLY A 161 -22.45 29.26 10.02
CA GLY A 161 -22.60 30.34 9.04
C GLY A 161 -23.92 30.33 8.26
N GLY A 162 -24.85 29.45 8.60
CA GLY A 162 -26.20 29.35 8.02
C GLY A 162 -27.28 30.18 8.77
N TYR A 163 -26.86 31.17 9.54
CA TYR A 163 -27.79 32.18 10.14
C TYR A 163 -27.47 33.56 9.62
#